data_6f514d47f1d53259225b2ddd3d9bc103
#
_entry.id   6f514d47f1d53259225b2ddd3d9bc103
#
_cell.length_a   1.000
_cell.length_b   1.000
_cell.length_c   1.000
_cell.angle_alpha   90.00
_cell.angle_beta   90.00
_cell.angle_gamma   90.00
#
_symmetry.space_group_name_H-M   'P 1'
#
loop_
_entity.id
_entity.type
_entity.pdbx_description
1 polymer ?
#
loop_
_entity_poly.entity_id
_entity_poly.type
_entity_poly.pdbx_seq_one_letter_code
_entity_poly.pdbx_strand_id
1 'polypeptide(L)'
;MKPVRTERLILRNWEERDRALFHRINSDERVMEFFPFRRSRAEADAKLDEFRDMIDRQGFGWTPAEIAATGECIGFVGLSTTRHLPFLPAGSIEIGWRLAPEFWGRGYVSEASRAWLDFGFETLGADEIVSFAVWNNRRSLAVMERIGMTADPARDFDHPYVPETHPHLRRHIFYRLTRRDRERRKAAI
;
A
#
# COMPACT_ATOMS: atom_id res chain seq x y z
N MET A 1 11.02 9.62 -10.43
CA MET A 1 9.69 9.11 -10.90
C MET A 1 8.87 10.24 -11.51
N LYS A 2 8.15 9.99 -12.63
CA LYS A 2 7.14 10.94 -13.14
C LYS A 2 5.87 10.80 -12.29
N PRO A 3 5.27 11.89 -11.78
CA PRO A 3 4.07 11.83 -10.97
C PRO A 3 2.89 11.20 -11.73
N VAL A 4 2.14 10.31 -11.04
CA VAL A 4 0.89 9.75 -11.55
C VAL A 4 -0.26 10.63 -11.05
N ARG A 5 -1.12 11.09 -11.96
CA ARG A 5 -2.29 11.92 -11.63
C ARG A 5 -3.56 11.11 -11.76
N THR A 6 -4.45 11.29 -10.80
CA THR A 6 -5.81 10.79 -10.82
C THR A 6 -6.79 11.97 -10.84
N GLU A 7 -8.08 11.74 -10.68
CA GLU A 7 -9.09 12.79 -10.61
C GLU A 7 -8.82 13.78 -9.46
N ARG A 8 -8.46 13.26 -8.26
CA ARG A 8 -8.31 14.06 -7.05
C ARG A 8 -6.90 14.05 -6.46
N LEU A 9 -5.99 13.17 -6.95
CA LEU A 9 -4.71 12.94 -6.30
C LEU A 9 -3.53 13.13 -7.27
N ILE A 10 -2.39 13.48 -6.67
CA ILE A 10 -1.06 13.42 -7.28
C ILE A 10 -0.24 12.43 -6.47
N LEU A 11 0.20 11.35 -7.12
CA LEU A 11 1.09 10.34 -6.57
C LEU A 11 2.50 10.65 -7.08
N ARG A 12 3.38 11.10 -6.19
CA ARG A 12 4.71 11.64 -6.52
C ARG A 12 5.81 10.98 -5.71
N ASN A 13 7.03 11.45 -5.79
CA ASN A 13 8.05 11.07 -4.82
C ASN A 13 7.94 11.89 -3.53
N TRP A 14 8.58 11.43 -2.47
CA TRP A 14 8.62 12.07 -1.16
C TRP A 14 9.40 13.38 -1.20
N GLU A 15 8.89 14.39 -0.50
CA GLU A 15 9.50 15.68 -0.30
C GLU A 15 9.78 15.93 1.19
N GLU A 16 10.64 16.90 1.47
CA GLU A 16 11.01 17.23 2.86
C GLU A 16 9.79 17.65 3.70
N ARG A 17 8.83 18.34 3.10
CA ARG A 17 7.58 18.77 3.75
C ARG A 17 6.70 17.62 4.21
N ASP A 18 6.86 16.41 3.69
CA ASP A 18 6.04 15.24 4.01
C ASP A 18 6.47 14.54 5.31
N ARG A 19 7.68 14.83 5.84
CA ARG A 19 8.23 14.16 7.02
C ARG A 19 7.32 14.23 8.24
N ALA A 20 6.72 15.39 8.48
CA ALA A 20 5.84 15.57 9.64
C ALA A 20 4.60 14.64 9.55
N LEU A 21 3.95 14.58 8.39
CA LEU A 21 2.83 13.67 8.15
C LEU A 21 3.27 12.21 8.24
N PHE A 22 4.41 11.86 7.61
CA PHE A 22 4.90 10.48 7.61
C PHE A 22 5.17 9.98 9.03
N HIS A 23 5.80 10.80 9.88
CA HIS A 23 5.96 10.46 11.30
C HIS A 23 4.61 10.32 12.00
N ARG A 24 3.69 11.28 11.83
CA ARG A 24 2.36 11.26 12.45
C ARG A 24 1.61 9.96 12.14
N ILE A 25 1.53 9.53 10.88
CA ILE A 25 0.81 8.30 10.50
C ILE A 25 1.55 7.02 10.95
N ASN A 26 2.85 7.07 11.21
CA ASN A 26 3.63 5.93 11.70
C ASN A 26 3.71 5.86 13.24
N SER A 27 3.16 6.85 13.94
CA SER A 27 3.04 6.92 15.41
C SER A 27 1.61 6.98 15.92
N ASP A 28 0.61 7.27 15.06
CA ASP A 28 -0.83 7.30 15.44
C ASP A 28 -1.33 5.89 15.74
N GLU A 29 -1.89 5.68 16.94
CA GLU A 29 -2.38 4.39 17.43
C GLU A 29 -3.46 3.77 16.51
N ARG A 30 -4.33 4.59 15.95
CA ARG A 30 -5.43 4.14 15.05
C ARG A 30 -4.89 3.67 13.70
N VAL A 31 -3.87 4.35 13.18
CA VAL A 31 -3.23 4.01 11.90
C VAL A 31 -2.39 2.75 12.04
N MET A 32 -1.69 2.65 13.16
CA MET A 32 -0.76 1.56 13.45
C MET A 32 -1.38 0.42 14.24
N GLU A 33 -2.70 0.39 14.41
CA GLU A 33 -3.46 -0.64 15.14
C GLU A 33 -3.05 -2.08 14.77
N PHE A 34 -2.78 -2.32 13.49
CA PHE A 34 -2.41 -3.63 12.95
C PHE A 34 -0.90 -3.82 12.74
N PHE A 35 -0.07 -3.03 13.44
CA PHE A 35 1.39 -3.14 13.41
C PHE A 35 1.94 -3.29 14.81
N PRO A 36 2.95 -4.18 15.02
CA PRO A 36 3.50 -4.44 16.36
C PRO A 36 4.48 -3.36 16.83
N PHE A 37 4.51 -2.21 16.19
CA PHE A 37 5.43 -1.11 16.48
C PHE A 37 4.81 0.25 16.21
N ARG A 38 5.43 1.28 16.80
CA ARG A 38 5.27 2.70 16.48
C ARG A 38 6.65 3.27 16.19
N ARG A 39 6.76 4.19 15.25
CA ARG A 39 8.04 4.78 14.89
C ARG A 39 8.28 6.07 15.65
N SER A 40 9.47 6.20 16.21
CA SER A 40 10.01 7.49 16.62
C SER A 40 10.17 8.40 15.38
N ARG A 41 10.41 9.70 15.64
CA ARG A 41 10.66 10.65 14.55
C ARG A 41 11.85 10.23 13.69
N ALA A 42 12.97 9.85 14.32
CA ALA A 42 14.18 9.44 13.61
C ALA A 42 13.96 8.19 12.74
N GLU A 43 13.26 7.17 13.27
CA GLU A 43 12.91 5.96 12.50
C GLU A 43 11.97 6.24 11.35
N ALA A 44 11.02 7.16 11.52
CA ALA A 44 10.12 7.58 10.46
C ALA A 44 10.88 8.32 9.35
N ASP A 45 11.75 9.27 9.72
CA ASP A 45 12.55 10.03 8.77
C ASP A 45 13.49 9.11 7.96
N ALA A 46 14.17 8.17 8.60
CA ALA A 46 15.00 7.18 7.92
C ALA A 46 14.18 6.29 6.96
N LYS A 47 12.98 5.88 7.37
CA LYS A 47 12.10 5.06 6.51
C LYS A 47 11.55 5.85 5.32
N LEU A 48 11.26 7.14 5.49
CA LEU A 48 10.87 8.01 4.39
C LEU A 48 12.02 8.12 3.36
N ASP A 49 13.24 8.31 3.83
CA ASP A 49 14.42 8.35 2.96
C ASP A 49 14.61 7.05 2.18
N GLU A 50 14.44 5.88 2.83
CA GLU A 50 14.45 4.59 2.13
C GLU A 50 13.39 4.50 1.03
N PHE A 51 12.16 4.97 1.29
CA PHE A 51 11.09 4.97 0.31
C PHE A 51 11.39 5.93 -0.85
N ARG A 52 11.91 7.13 -0.56
CA ARG A 52 12.32 8.11 -1.56
C ARG A 52 13.38 7.54 -2.49
N ASP A 53 14.44 6.96 -1.91
CA ASP A 53 15.54 6.36 -2.65
C ASP A 53 15.08 5.15 -3.49
N MET A 54 14.16 4.33 -2.96
CA MET A 54 13.57 3.22 -3.71
C MET A 54 12.83 3.74 -4.94
N ILE A 55 12.00 4.77 -4.79
CA ILE A 55 11.25 5.38 -5.89
C ILE A 55 12.21 5.99 -6.92
N ASP A 56 13.29 6.63 -6.50
CA ASP A 56 14.28 7.21 -7.42
C ASP A 56 15.01 6.13 -8.23
N ARG A 57 15.33 4.98 -7.60
CA ARG A 57 16.02 3.88 -8.28
C ARG A 57 15.14 3.08 -9.24
N GLN A 58 13.89 2.81 -8.89
CA GLN A 58 13.05 1.88 -9.65
C GLN A 58 11.82 2.51 -10.32
N GLY A 59 11.56 3.79 -10.05
CA GLY A 59 10.46 4.55 -10.67
C GLY A 59 9.08 4.33 -10.03
N PHE A 60 8.96 3.49 -8.99
CA PHE A 60 7.73 3.23 -8.24
C PHE A 60 8.04 2.86 -6.78
N GLY A 61 7.05 2.86 -5.92
CA GLY A 61 7.22 2.54 -4.49
C GLY A 61 6.00 2.97 -3.67
N TRP A 62 6.19 3.10 -2.37
CA TRP A 62 5.22 3.67 -1.44
C TRP A 62 5.20 5.20 -1.60
N THR A 63 4.37 5.69 -2.51
CA THR A 63 4.32 7.12 -2.89
C THR A 63 3.36 7.91 -2.03
N PRO A 64 3.70 9.14 -1.62
CA PRO A 64 2.73 10.04 -1.00
C PRO A 64 1.55 10.28 -1.94
N ALA A 65 0.37 10.31 -1.35
CA ALA A 65 -0.86 10.74 -2.01
C ALA A 65 -1.14 12.19 -1.60
N GLU A 66 -1.09 13.09 -2.56
CA GLU A 66 -1.34 14.51 -2.38
C GLU A 66 -2.69 14.88 -2.99
N ILE A 67 -3.53 15.63 -2.29
CA ILE A 67 -4.78 16.16 -2.85
C ILE A 67 -4.43 17.23 -3.88
N ALA A 68 -4.81 17.02 -5.13
CA ALA A 68 -4.44 17.90 -6.24
C ALA A 68 -4.95 19.36 -6.07
N ALA A 69 -6.10 19.51 -5.43
CA ALA A 69 -6.71 20.84 -5.21
C ALA A 69 -6.05 21.67 -4.11
N THR A 70 -5.44 21.02 -3.10
CA THR A 70 -4.90 21.71 -1.92
C THR A 70 -3.40 21.59 -1.75
N GLY A 71 -2.76 20.61 -2.42
CA GLY A 71 -1.36 20.27 -2.20
C GLY A 71 -1.11 19.55 -0.86
N GLU A 72 -2.16 19.14 -0.15
CA GLU A 72 -2.06 18.46 1.13
C GLU A 72 -1.71 16.98 0.92
N CYS A 73 -0.60 16.51 1.51
CA CYS A 73 -0.27 15.10 1.57
C CYS A 73 -1.12 14.42 2.65
N ILE A 74 -1.78 13.32 2.31
CA ILE A 74 -2.76 12.63 3.17
C ILE A 74 -2.29 11.24 3.64
N GLY A 75 -1.14 10.78 3.18
CA GLY A 75 -0.57 9.48 3.47
C GLY A 75 0.14 8.92 2.25
N PHE A 76 0.20 7.60 2.13
CA PHE A 76 0.83 6.96 0.98
C PHE A 76 0.05 5.75 0.45
N VAL A 77 0.19 5.52 -0.83
CA VAL A 77 -0.32 4.36 -1.56
C VAL A 77 0.71 3.96 -2.62
N GLY A 78 0.92 2.68 -2.87
CA GLY A 78 1.88 2.32 -3.90
C GLY A 78 2.08 0.83 -4.10
N LEU A 79 3.05 0.52 -4.95
CA LEU A 79 3.52 -0.83 -5.23
C LEU A 79 4.91 -1.05 -4.63
N SER A 80 5.18 -2.26 -4.18
CA SER A 80 6.51 -2.67 -3.72
C SER A 80 6.79 -4.11 -4.13
N THR A 81 8.07 -4.46 -4.29
CA THR A 81 8.47 -5.85 -4.46
C THR A 81 8.55 -6.55 -3.11
N THR A 82 7.94 -7.75 -3.00
CA THR A 82 7.86 -8.53 -1.76
C THR A 82 9.13 -9.33 -1.46
N ARG A 83 10.29 -8.69 -1.48
CA ARG A 83 11.58 -9.36 -1.23
C ARG A 83 11.74 -9.93 0.17
N HIS A 84 10.93 -9.44 1.11
CA HIS A 84 11.00 -9.79 2.53
C HIS A 84 10.11 -10.99 2.92
N LEU A 85 9.26 -11.50 2.03
CA LEU A 85 8.38 -12.64 2.33
C LEU A 85 8.87 -13.90 1.62
N PRO A 86 9.47 -14.85 2.35
CA PRO A 86 10.19 -15.99 1.74
C PRO A 86 9.28 -16.98 1.00
N PHE A 87 7.97 -16.95 1.25
CA PHE A 87 7.00 -17.82 0.60
C PHE A 87 6.39 -17.21 -0.67
N LEU A 88 6.70 -15.96 -1.00
CA LEU A 88 6.31 -15.35 -2.26
C LEU A 88 7.44 -15.46 -3.30
N PRO A 89 7.11 -15.68 -4.58
CA PRO A 89 8.11 -15.69 -5.64
C PRO A 89 8.91 -14.38 -5.64
N ALA A 90 10.20 -14.49 -5.95
CA ALA A 90 11.05 -13.31 -6.10
C ALA A 90 10.47 -12.37 -7.17
N GLY A 91 10.35 -11.09 -6.82
CA GLY A 91 9.78 -10.08 -7.73
C GLY A 91 8.25 -9.98 -7.69
N SER A 92 7.55 -10.74 -6.84
CA SER A 92 6.12 -10.51 -6.59
C SER A 92 5.85 -9.05 -6.24
N ILE A 93 4.77 -8.49 -6.76
CA ILE A 93 4.39 -7.09 -6.54
C ILE A 93 3.24 -7.03 -5.55
N GLU A 94 3.45 -6.29 -4.47
CA GLU A 94 2.46 -5.99 -3.45
C GLU A 94 1.91 -4.58 -3.65
N ILE A 95 0.60 -4.41 -3.49
CA ILE A 95 -0.03 -3.11 -3.34
C ILE A 95 -0.41 -2.87 -1.88
N GLY A 96 -0.15 -1.67 -1.37
CA GLY A 96 -0.50 -1.30 0.00
C GLY A 96 -0.70 0.19 0.19
N TRP A 97 -1.14 0.56 1.40
CA TRP A 97 -1.50 1.95 1.73
C TRP A 97 -1.48 2.22 3.22
N ARG A 98 -1.35 3.51 3.55
CA ARG A 98 -1.54 4.05 4.89
C ARG A 98 -1.90 5.53 4.79
N LEU A 99 -3.07 5.91 5.30
CA LEU A 99 -3.55 7.29 5.31
C LEU A 99 -3.80 7.78 6.74
N ALA A 100 -3.69 9.08 6.91
CA ALA A 100 -4.11 9.74 8.13
C ALA A 100 -5.63 9.57 8.34
N PRO A 101 -6.10 9.37 9.59
CA PRO A 101 -7.47 8.97 9.90
C PRO A 101 -8.54 9.91 9.37
N GLU A 102 -8.28 11.20 9.35
CA GLU A 102 -9.21 12.24 8.87
C GLU A 102 -9.56 12.13 7.38
N PHE A 103 -8.78 11.34 6.62
CA PHE A 103 -9.01 11.10 5.19
C PHE A 103 -9.60 9.72 4.88
N TRP A 104 -9.89 8.91 5.90
CA TRP A 104 -10.52 7.61 5.70
C TRP A 104 -11.97 7.75 5.22
N GLY A 105 -12.47 6.73 4.54
CA GLY A 105 -13.86 6.68 4.07
C GLY A 105 -14.19 7.57 2.86
N ARG A 106 -13.22 8.35 2.35
CA ARG A 106 -13.41 9.29 1.24
C ARG A 106 -13.07 8.74 -0.15
N GLY A 107 -12.68 7.45 -0.22
CA GLY A 107 -12.35 6.77 -1.47
C GLY A 107 -10.96 7.02 -2.03
N TYR A 108 -10.12 7.83 -1.40
CA TYR A 108 -8.78 8.19 -1.87
C TYR A 108 -7.87 6.98 -2.09
N VAL A 109 -7.87 6.03 -1.14
CA VAL A 109 -7.08 4.80 -1.31
C VAL A 109 -7.52 4.02 -2.54
N SER A 110 -8.82 3.84 -2.73
CA SER A 110 -9.35 3.08 -3.88
C SER A 110 -9.01 3.75 -5.22
N GLU A 111 -9.03 5.08 -5.26
CA GLU A 111 -8.67 5.86 -6.44
C GLU A 111 -7.17 5.71 -6.77
N ALA A 112 -6.30 5.97 -5.80
CA ALA A 112 -4.86 5.83 -5.96
C ALA A 112 -4.45 4.40 -6.30
N SER A 113 -5.06 3.41 -5.63
CA SER A 113 -4.78 1.99 -5.88
C SER A 113 -5.14 1.55 -7.28
N ARG A 114 -6.23 2.03 -7.87
CA ARG A 114 -6.57 1.71 -9.27
C ARG A 114 -5.50 2.22 -10.23
N ALA A 115 -5.02 3.44 -10.04
CA ALA A 115 -3.93 3.98 -10.85
C ALA A 115 -2.64 3.16 -10.71
N TRP A 116 -2.31 2.71 -9.49
CA TRP A 116 -1.16 1.84 -9.26
C TRP A 116 -1.35 0.43 -9.83
N LEU A 117 -2.55 -0.14 -9.78
CA LEU A 117 -2.85 -1.42 -10.43
C LEU A 117 -2.71 -1.31 -11.95
N ASP A 118 -3.19 -0.21 -12.55
CA ASP A 118 -2.99 0.05 -13.98
C ASP A 118 -1.50 0.12 -14.32
N PHE A 119 -0.72 0.88 -13.57
CA PHE A 119 0.74 0.95 -13.74
C PHE A 119 1.40 -0.43 -13.58
N GLY A 120 1.04 -1.19 -12.57
CA GLY A 120 1.61 -2.51 -12.29
C GLY A 120 1.36 -3.50 -13.43
N PHE A 121 0.16 -3.53 -13.98
CA PHE A 121 -0.16 -4.43 -15.08
C PHE A 121 0.33 -3.93 -16.44
N GLU A 122 0.22 -2.64 -16.73
CA GLU A 122 0.49 -2.08 -18.06
C GLU A 122 1.97 -1.69 -18.25
N THR A 123 2.60 -1.16 -17.19
CA THR A 123 3.99 -0.67 -17.27
C THR A 123 4.99 -1.70 -16.74
N LEU A 124 4.73 -2.29 -15.57
CA LEU A 124 5.64 -3.29 -14.99
C LEU A 124 5.43 -4.69 -15.57
N GLY A 125 4.35 -4.94 -16.30
CA GLY A 125 4.08 -6.23 -16.90
C GLY A 125 3.71 -7.33 -15.90
N ALA A 126 3.25 -6.97 -14.69
CA ALA A 126 2.90 -7.94 -13.66
C ALA A 126 1.83 -8.94 -14.14
N ASP A 127 1.99 -10.22 -13.83
CA ASP A 127 0.96 -11.24 -14.05
C ASP A 127 -0.05 -11.28 -12.90
N GLU A 128 0.43 -10.98 -11.69
CA GLU A 128 -0.35 -10.91 -10.46
C GLU A 128 0.15 -9.75 -9.59
N ILE A 129 -0.79 -9.05 -8.94
CA ILE A 129 -0.51 -8.10 -7.85
C ILE A 129 -1.21 -8.62 -6.61
N VAL A 130 -0.48 -8.65 -5.49
CA VAL A 130 -0.97 -9.18 -4.21
C VAL A 130 -1.15 -8.06 -3.18
N SER A 131 -1.95 -8.33 -2.18
CA SER A 131 -2.07 -7.53 -0.96
C SER A 131 -2.47 -8.43 0.20
N PHE A 132 -2.12 -8.06 1.41
CA PHE A 132 -2.49 -8.83 2.59
C PHE A 132 -2.66 -7.90 3.79
N ALA A 133 -3.48 -8.31 4.73
CA ALA A 133 -3.71 -7.58 5.97
C ALA A 133 -4.04 -8.55 7.09
N VAL A 134 -3.85 -8.11 8.33
CA VAL A 134 -4.30 -8.84 9.52
C VAL A 134 -5.79 -9.19 9.35
N TRP A 135 -6.17 -10.40 9.70
CA TRP A 135 -7.48 -11.02 9.44
C TRP A 135 -8.71 -10.19 9.85
N ASN A 136 -8.57 -9.34 10.86
CA ASN A 136 -9.64 -8.47 11.36
C ASN A 136 -9.49 -6.99 10.93
N ASN A 137 -8.55 -6.66 10.05
CA ASN A 137 -8.41 -5.32 9.48
C ASN A 137 -9.48 -5.07 8.39
N ARG A 138 -10.73 -4.95 8.84
CA ARG A 138 -11.91 -4.79 7.97
C ARG A 138 -11.77 -3.65 6.97
N ARG A 139 -11.10 -2.55 7.36
CA ARG A 139 -10.89 -1.39 6.48
C ARG A 139 -10.03 -1.75 5.26
N SER A 140 -8.90 -2.41 5.49
CA SER A 140 -8.01 -2.82 4.39
C SER A 140 -8.64 -3.90 3.52
N LEU A 141 -9.29 -4.91 4.12
CA LEU A 141 -9.98 -5.98 3.37
C LEU A 141 -11.06 -5.39 2.43
N ALA A 142 -11.89 -4.47 2.93
CA ALA A 142 -12.91 -3.79 2.12
C ALA A 142 -12.33 -2.94 0.98
N VAL A 143 -11.13 -2.38 1.14
CA VAL A 143 -10.44 -1.69 0.04
C VAL A 143 -9.97 -2.69 -1.00
N MET A 144 -9.35 -3.81 -0.60
CA MET A 144 -8.89 -4.86 -1.53
C MET A 144 -10.05 -5.35 -2.41
N GLU A 145 -11.22 -5.63 -1.82
CA GLU A 145 -12.41 -6.03 -2.55
C GLU A 145 -12.89 -4.95 -3.52
N ARG A 146 -12.95 -3.69 -3.06
CA ARG A 146 -13.41 -2.54 -3.86
C ARG A 146 -12.51 -2.25 -5.08
N ILE A 147 -11.22 -2.52 -4.98
CA ILE A 147 -10.29 -2.37 -6.11
C ILE A 147 -10.23 -3.62 -7.01
N GLY A 148 -11.05 -4.62 -6.71
CA GLY A 148 -11.23 -5.80 -7.54
C GLY A 148 -10.29 -6.96 -7.23
N MET A 149 -9.63 -6.96 -6.08
CA MET A 149 -8.86 -8.12 -5.64
C MET A 149 -9.78 -9.21 -5.09
N THR A 150 -9.35 -10.44 -5.15
CA THR A 150 -10.07 -11.63 -4.66
C THR A 150 -9.26 -12.29 -3.56
N ALA A 151 -9.92 -12.65 -2.46
CA ALA A 151 -9.30 -13.42 -1.40
C ALA A 151 -8.83 -14.79 -1.92
N ASP A 152 -7.66 -15.23 -1.45
CA ASP A 152 -7.09 -16.54 -1.74
C ASP A 152 -6.77 -17.27 -0.44
N PRO A 153 -7.76 -17.91 0.21
CA PRO A 153 -7.59 -18.51 1.53
C PRO A 153 -6.52 -19.60 1.60
N ALA A 154 -6.18 -20.22 0.46
CA ALA A 154 -5.11 -21.22 0.41
C ALA A 154 -3.72 -20.58 0.61
N ARG A 155 -3.60 -19.26 0.44
CA ARG A 155 -2.37 -18.48 0.64
C ARG A 155 -2.40 -17.64 1.90
N ASP A 156 -3.42 -17.75 2.74
CA ASP A 156 -3.45 -17.09 4.05
C ASP A 156 -2.29 -17.59 4.92
N PHE A 157 -1.63 -16.67 5.64
CA PHE A 157 -0.40 -17.00 6.35
C PHE A 157 -0.27 -16.30 7.70
N ASP A 158 0.60 -16.85 8.54
CA ASP A 158 1.08 -16.20 9.73
C ASP A 158 2.34 -15.41 9.41
N HIS A 159 2.28 -14.08 9.58
CA HIS A 159 3.34 -13.18 9.15
C HIS A 159 4.63 -13.43 9.96
N PRO A 160 5.76 -13.80 9.30
CA PRO A 160 6.95 -14.29 9.98
C PRO A 160 7.65 -13.25 10.86
N TYR A 161 7.42 -11.96 10.61
CA TYR A 161 8.06 -10.87 11.35
C TYR A 161 7.16 -10.23 12.42
N VAL A 162 5.99 -10.80 12.68
CA VAL A 162 5.18 -10.39 13.83
C VAL A 162 5.73 -11.09 15.08
N PRO A 163 6.21 -10.35 16.08
CA PRO A 163 6.79 -10.93 17.27
C PRO A 163 5.75 -11.69 18.10
N GLU A 164 6.20 -12.67 18.88
CA GLU A 164 5.36 -13.51 19.73
C GLU A 164 4.54 -12.72 20.77
N THR A 165 4.99 -11.52 21.11
CA THR A 165 4.28 -10.59 21.99
C THR A 165 2.98 -10.03 21.40
N HIS A 166 2.77 -10.21 20.08
CA HIS A 166 1.61 -9.70 19.36
C HIS A 166 0.88 -10.80 18.55
N PRO A 167 0.48 -11.92 19.18
CA PRO A 167 -0.05 -13.09 18.45
C PRO A 167 -1.34 -12.76 17.67
N HIS A 168 -2.13 -11.78 18.11
CA HIS A 168 -3.35 -11.31 17.46
C HIS A 168 -3.12 -10.62 16.10
N LEU A 169 -1.86 -10.19 15.82
CA LEU A 169 -1.46 -9.58 14.54
C LEU A 169 -0.86 -10.58 13.56
N ARG A 170 -0.66 -11.84 13.94
CA ARG A 170 0.08 -12.81 13.10
C ARG A 170 -0.70 -13.24 11.88
N ARG A 171 -1.98 -13.61 12.02
CA ARG A 171 -2.78 -14.15 10.92
C ARG A 171 -3.12 -13.05 9.92
N HIS A 172 -2.70 -13.25 8.66
CA HIS A 172 -3.00 -12.38 7.52
C HIS A 172 -3.87 -13.09 6.51
N ILE A 173 -4.84 -12.36 5.98
CA ILE A 173 -5.68 -12.77 4.85
C ILE A 173 -5.02 -12.28 3.58
N PHE A 174 -4.88 -13.18 2.62
CA PHE A 174 -4.20 -12.94 1.36
C PHE A 174 -5.21 -12.61 0.25
N TYR A 175 -4.93 -11.56 -0.48
CA TYR A 175 -5.70 -11.12 -1.64
C TYR A 175 -4.81 -11.01 -2.86
N ARG A 176 -5.37 -11.30 -4.03
CA ARG A 176 -4.68 -11.18 -5.32
C ARG A 176 -5.58 -10.60 -6.38
N LEU A 177 -4.96 -10.01 -7.39
CA LEU A 177 -5.59 -9.67 -8.66
C LEU A 177 -4.66 -10.15 -9.77
N THR A 178 -5.13 -11.06 -10.63
CA THR A 178 -4.37 -11.50 -11.80
C THR A 178 -4.66 -10.58 -13.00
N ARG A 179 -3.73 -10.53 -13.98
CA ARG A 179 -3.94 -9.87 -15.25
C ARG A 179 -5.23 -10.34 -15.91
N ARG A 180 -5.45 -11.67 -15.96
CA ARG A 180 -6.64 -12.29 -16.55
C ARG A 180 -7.94 -11.83 -15.87
N ASP A 181 -7.96 -11.75 -14.54
CA ASP A 181 -9.17 -11.33 -13.81
C ASP A 181 -9.45 -9.85 -14.04
N ARG A 182 -8.41 -9.01 -14.10
CA ARG A 182 -8.53 -7.60 -14.44
C ARG A 182 -9.08 -7.39 -15.85
N GLU A 183 -8.58 -8.11 -16.84
CA GLU A 183 -9.05 -8.05 -18.23
C GLU A 183 -10.51 -8.46 -18.36
N ARG A 184 -10.92 -9.55 -17.70
CA ARG A 184 -12.33 -9.99 -17.66
C ARG A 184 -13.24 -8.92 -17.07
N ARG A 185 -12.82 -8.23 -16.01
CA ARG A 185 -13.59 -7.17 -15.37
C ARG A 185 -13.70 -5.93 -16.28
N LYS A 186 -12.62 -5.56 -16.98
CA LYS A 186 -12.65 -4.46 -17.96
C LYS A 186 -13.60 -4.74 -19.14
N ALA A 187 -13.68 -5.99 -19.58
CA ALA A 187 -14.58 -6.41 -20.66
C ALA A 187 -16.07 -6.52 -20.27
N ALA A 188 -16.37 -6.50 -18.96
CA ALA A 188 -17.74 -6.62 -18.43
C ALA A 188 -18.40 -5.25 -18.11
N ILE A 189 -17.70 -4.14 -18.35
CA ILE A 189 -18.15 -2.74 -18.16
C ILE A 189 -18.44 -2.12 -19.53
#